data_e6318436c53ac972e750a4c35771419d
#
_entry.id   e6318436c53ac972e750a4c35771419d
#
_cell.length_a   1.000
_cell.length_b   1.000
_cell.length_c   1.000
_cell.angle_alpha   90.00
_cell.angle_beta   90.00
_cell.angle_gamma   90.00
#
_symmetry.space_group_name_H-M   'P 1'
#
loop_
_entity.id
_entity.type
_entity.pdbx_description
1 polymer ?
#
loop_
_entity_poly.entity_id
_entity_poly.type
_entity_poly.pdbx_seq_one_letter_code
_entity_poly.pdbx_strand_id
1 'polypeptide(L)'
;FTLLTALLVMRLLDLAAKKRNVFLFIGALLLAVVPYFLHFSYGVYGVLSVLCFFLFQKYRGIDAIAFSALTYGRYLYDGNFTQLYAIAASIPILLYNGKRGAVSLKYFFYIIYPAHLLVLYAIHYILANHLLPF
;
A
#
# COMPACT_ATOMS: atom_id res chain seq x y z
N PHE A 1 1.07 -5.06 10.42
CA PHE A 1 2.43 -5.65 10.40
C PHE A 1 3.09 -5.54 9.02
N THR A 2 2.35 -5.66 7.90
CA THR A 2 2.90 -5.56 6.53
C THR A 2 3.64 -4.24 6.27
N LEU A 3 3.11 -3.10 6.75
CA LEU A 3 3.77 -1.80 6.62
C LEU A 3 5.07 -1.70 7.42
N LEU A 4 5.11 -2.31 8.60
CA LEU A 4 6.34 -2.34 9.41
C LEU A 4 7.44 -3.13 8.71
N THR A 5 7.12 -4.32 8.18
CA THR A 5 8.08 -5.12 7.42
C THR A 5 8.55 -4.40 6.16
N ALA A 6 7.64 -3.72 5.44
CA ALA A 6 8.00 -2.92 4.27
C ALA A 6 8.97 -1.77 4.62
N LEU A 7 8.74 -1.06 5.73
CA LEU A 7 9.64 -0.01 6.22
C LEU A 7 11.02 -0.55 6.60
N LEU A 8 11.08 -1.72 7.25
CA LEU A 8 12.35 -2.37 7.59
C LEU A 8 13.12 -2.79 6.35
N VAL A 9 12.44 -3.39 5.36
CA VAL A 9 13.04 -3.75 4.07
C VAL A 9 13.61 -2.51 3.38
N MET A 10 12.83 -1.42 3.33
CA MET A 10 13.26 -0.14 2.76
C MET A 10 14.52 0.41 3.45
N ARG A 11 14.55 0.38 4.78
CA ARG A 11 15.73 0.81 5.57
C ARG A 11 16.94 -0.05 5.30
N LEU A 12 16.79 -1.37 5.24
CA LEU A 12 17.89 -2.29 4.92
C LEU A 12 18.43 -2.07 3.51
N LEU A 13 17.57 -1.84 2.52
CA LEU A 13 17.98 -1.53 1.15
C LEU A 13 18.74 -0.20 1.06
N ASP A 14 18.26 0.85 1.73
CA ASP A 14 18.96 2.14 1.78
C ASP A 14 20.36 2.00 2.43
N LEU A 15 20.45 1.27 3.53
CA LEU A 15 21.73 0.98 4.19
C LEU A 15 22.65 0.09 3.35
N ALA A 16 22.08 -0.90 2.65
CA ALA A 16 22.83 -1.76 1.74
C ALA A 16 23.44 -0.97 0.58
N ALA A 17 22.64 -0.05 0.00
CA ALA A 17 23.09 0.83 -1.07
C ALA A 17 24.20 1.78 -0.60
N LYS A 18 24.04 2.40 0.59
CA LYS A 18 25.04 3.33 1.15
C LYS A 18 26.34 2.64 1.55
N LYS A 19 26.26 1.46 2.15
CA LYS A 19 27.42 0.71 2.63
C LYS A 19 27.99 -0.26 1.59
N ARG A 20 27.36 -0.41 0.42
CA ARG A 20 27.69 -1.41 -0.61
C ARG A 20 27.83 -2.83 -0.03
N ASN A 21 27.00 -3.16 0.94
CA ASN A 21 27.09 -4.42 1.67
C ASN A 21 26.05 -5.43 1.16
N VAL A 22 26.52 -6.50 0.51
CA VAL A 22 25.69 -7.55 -0.08
C VAL A 22 24.89 -8.31 0.99
N PHE A 23 25.41 -8.47 2.21
CA PHE A 23 24.70 -9.16 3.28
C PHE A 23 23.43 -8.42 3.72
N LEU A 24 23.47 -7.07 3.74
CA LEU A 24 22.30 -6.27 4.03
C LEU A 24 21.24 -6.36 2.91
N PHE A 25 21.69 -6.49 1.67
CA PHE A 25 20.80 -6.69 0.53
C PHE A 25 20.08 -8.04 0.60
N ILE A 26 20.83 -9.12 0.89
CA ILE A 26 20.27 -10.46 1.10
C ILE A 26 19.29 -10.45 2.28
N GLY A 27 19.65 -9.82 3.39
CA GLY A 27 18.77 -9.67 4.56
C GLY A 27 17.47 -8.95 4.24
N ALA A 28 17.51 -7.90 3.41
CA ALA A 28 16.31 -7.19 2.95
C ALA A 28 15.40 -8.08 2.08
N LEU A 29 15.98 -8.89 1.18
CA LEU A 29 15.22 -9.84 0.36
C LEU A 29 14.56 -10.93 1.22
N LEU A 30 15.28 -11.50 2.17
CA LEU A 30 14.73 -12.49 3.10
C LEU A 30 13.58 -11.91 3.92
N LEU A 31 13.74 -10.68 4.43
CA LEU A 31 12.69 -10.00 5.18
C LEU A 31 11.46 -9.69 4.33
N ALA A 32 11.62 -9.43 3.04
CA ALA A 32 10.51 -9.17 2.12
C ALA A 32 9.60 -10.40 1.91
N VAL A 33 10.11 -11.61 2.14
CA VAL A 33 9.35 -12.87 2.01
C VAL A 33 8.60 -13.22 3.30
N VAL A 34 8.99 -12.67 4.45
CA VAL A 34 8.37 -12.95 5.76
C VAL A 34 6.85 -12.77 5.76
N PRO A 35 6.25 -11.72 5.15
CA PRO A 35 4.80 -11.55 5.10
C PRO A 35 4.04 -12.69 4.41
N TYR A 36 4.70 -13.40 3.50
CA TYR A 36 4.12 -14.58 2.85
C TYR A 36 3.95 -15.73 3.83
N PHE A 37 4.99 -16.05 4.60
CA PHE A 37 4.96 -17.14 5.59
C PHE A 37 4.05 -16.84 6.79
N LEU A 38 3.97 -15.58 7.19
CA LEU A 38 3.13 -15.15 8.31
C LEU A 38 1.67 -14.86 7.93
N HIS A 39 1.28 -15.11 6.69
CA HIS A 39 -0.09 -14.90 6.18
C HIS A 39 -0.62 -13.48 6.49
N PHE A 40 0.22 -12.46 6.35
CA PHE A 40 -0.22 -11.07 6.52
C PHE A 40 -1.24 -10.69 5.44
N SER A 41 -2.22 -9.86 5.82
CA SER A 41 -3.39 -9.48 5.01
C SER A 41 -3.07 -9.07 3.56
N TYR A 42 -1.96 -8.39 3.34
CA TYR A 42 -1.51 -7.98 2.00
C TYR A 42 -0.29 -8.77 1.51
N GLY A 43 0.27 -9.67 2.33
CA GLY A 43 1.40 -10.52 1.96
C GLY A 43 2.57 -9.77 1.31
N VAL A 44 3.18 -10.42 0.34
CA VAL A 44 4.30 -9.86 -0.44
C VAL A 44 3.87 -8.68 -1.31
N TYR A 45 2.62 -8.66 -1.80
CA TYR A 45 2.10 -7.56 -2.61
C TYR A 45 2.20 -6.21 -1.90
N GLY A 46 1.86 -6.14 -0.60
CA GLY A 46 1.96 -4.91 0.17
C GLY A 46 3.39 -4.41 0.31
N VAL A 47 4.35 -5.31 0.52
CA VAL A 47 5.78 -4.95 0.58
C VAL A 47 6.28 -4.48 -0.78
N LEU A 48 5.93 -5.19 -1.86
CA LEU A 48 6.31 -4.82 -3.22
C LEU A 48 5.73 -3.46 -3.63
N SER A 49 4.49 -3.16 -3.24
CA SER A 49 3.88 -1.86 -3.52
C SER A 49 4.66 -0.72 -2.86
N VAL A 50 5.03 -0.86 -1.59
CA VAL A 50 5.84 0.15 -0.88
C VAL A 50 7.23 0.28 -1.51
N LEU A 51 7.86 -0.84 -1.88
CA LEU A 51 9.16 -0.82 -2.56
C LEU A 51 9.09 -0.15 -3.94
N CYS A 52 8.01 -0.40 -4.69
CA CYS A 52 7.77 0.26 -5.97
C CYS A 52 7.78 1.77 -5.82
N PHE A 53 7.00 2.31 -4.88
CA PHE A 53 7.00 3.74 -4.61
C PHE A 53 8.34 4.26 -4.13
N PHE A 54 9.07 3.50 -3.32
CA PHE A 54 10.39 3.91 -2.85
C PHE A 54 11.42 3.98 -3.98
N LEU A 55 11.46 2.98 -4.86
CA LEU A 55 12.42 2.93 -5.96
C LEU A 55 12.13 3.96 -7.05
N PHE A 56 10.85 4.17 -7.36
CA PHE A 56 10.43 5.04 -8.46
C PHE A 56 10.03 6.46 -8.03
N GLN A 57 10.09 6.80 -6.72
CA GLN A 57 9.75 8.14 -6.19
C GLN A 57 10.44 9.30 -6.91
N LYS A 58 11.59 9.05 -7.53
CA LYS A 58 12.37 10.05 -8.27
C LYS A 58 11.80 10.30 -9.68
N TYR A 59 11.10 9.35 -10.24
CA TYR A 59 10.60 9.39 -11.61
C TYR A 59 9.08 9.51 -11.62
N ARG A 60 8.58 10.74 -11.83
CA ARG A 60 7.14 11.02 -11.85
C ARG A 60 6.43 10.19 -12.93
N GLY A 61 5.39 9.51 -12.53
CA GLY A 61 4.55 8.71 -13.40
C GLY A 61 4.99 7.26 -13.56
N ILE A 62 6.28 6.94 -13.39
CA ILE A 62 6.75 5.54 -13.42
C ILE A 62 6.24 4.78 -12.20
N ASP A 63 6.16 5.43 -11.04
CA ASP A 63 5.57 4.91 -9.82
C ASP A 63 4.12 4.48 -10.01
N ALA A 64 3.30 5.29 -10.67
CA ALA A 64 1.91 4.97 -10.97
C ALA A 64 1.77 3.80 -11.97
N ILE A 65 2.61 3.77 -13.02
CA ILE A 65 2.63 2.69 -14.01
C ILE A 65 3.07 1.39 -13.34
N ALA A 66 4.14 1.43 -12.56
CA ALA A 66 4.66 0.27 -11.85
C ALA A 66 3.65 -0.28 -10.84
N PHE A 67 2.97 0.59 -10.08
CA PHE A 67 1.90 0.21 -9.17
C PHE A 67 0.71 -0.42 -9.92
N SER A 68 0.30 0.16 -11.05
CA SER A 68 -0.78 -0.41 -11.88
C SER A 68 -0.43 -1.78 -12.44
N ALA A 69 0.80 -1.96 -12.92
CA ALA A 69 1.29 -3.24 -13.43
C ALA A 69 1.33 -4.30 -12.33
N LEU A 70 1.79 -3.94 -11.12
CA LEU A 70 1.84 -4.82 -9.97
C LEU A 70 0.43 -5.23 -9.51
N THR A 71 -0.51 -4.28 -9.51
CA THR A 71 -1.92 -4.52 -9.16
C THR A 71 -2.60 -5.42 -10.20
N TYR A 72 -2.32 -5.22 -11.48
CA TYR A 72 -2.83 -6.07 -12.55
C TYR A 72 -2.26 -7.49 -12.47
N GLY A 73 -0.96 -7.64 -12.18
CA GLY A 73 -0.33 -8.94 -11.93
C GLY A 73 -0.98 -9.68 -10.74
N ARG A 74 -1.32 -8.96 -9.69
CA ARG A 74 -2.06 -9.51 -8.54
C ARG A 74 -3.45 -9.99 -8.93
N TYR A 75 -4.17 -9.21 -9.76
CA TYR A 75 -5.47 -9.61 -10.31
C TYR A 75 -5.38 -10.91 -11.11
N LEU A 76 -4.36 -11.07 -11.96
CA LEU A 76 -4.16 -12.29 -12.74
C LEU A 76 -3.90 -13.53 -11.85
N TYR A 77 -3.27 -13.32 -10.69
CA TYR A 77 -2.97 -14.40 -9.75
C TYR A 77 -4.20 -14.79 -8.91
N ASP A 78 -4.91 -13.83 -8.34
CA ASP A 78 -6.01 -14.05 -7.40
C ASP A 78 -7.39 -14.12 -8.08
N GLY A 79 -7.55 -13.63 -9.31
CA GLY A 79 -8.82 -13.50 -10.02
C GLY A 79 -9.82 -12.53 -9.39
N ASN A 80 -9.39 -11.74 -8.41
CA ASN A 80 -10.26 -10.86 -7.64
C ASN A 80 -10.43 -9.49 -8.30
N PHE A 81 -11.60 -9.24 -8.91
CA PHE A 81 -11.93 -7.97 -9.56
C PHE A 81 -11.85 -6.75 -8.64
N THR A 82 -12.06 -6.92 -7.34
CA THR A 82 -11.97 -5.83 -6.37
C THR A 82 -10.58 -5.19 -6.39
N GLN A 83 -9.54 -5.96 -6.70
CA GLN A 83 -8.18 -5.48 -6.80
C GLN A 83 -7.97 -4.48 -7.95
N LEU A 84 -8.75 -4.59 -9.04
CA LEU A 84 -8.66 -3.66 -10.17
C LEU A 84 -9.06 -2.23 -9.79
N TYR A 85 -9.95 -2.06 -8.81
CA TYR A 85 -10.29 -0.72 -8.32
C TYR A 85 -9.10 0.01 -7.72
N ALA A 86 -8.09 -0.71 -7.22
CA ALA A 86 -6.85 -0.11 -6.73
C ALA A 86 -6.07 0.61 -7.84
N ILE A 87 -6.26 0.24 -9.12
CA ILE A 87 -5.65 0.94 -10.27
C ILE A 87 -6.16 2.40 -10.34
N ALA A 88 -7.40 2.66 -9.90
CA ALA A 88 -7.93 4.02 -9.86
C ALA A 88 -7.09 4.95 -8.96
N ALA A 89 -6.37 4.40 -7.96
CA ALA A 89 -5.44 5.17 -7.13
C ALA A 89 -4.24 5.74 -7.93
N SER A 90 -3.94 5.18 -9.10
CA SER A 90 -2.89 5.71 -10.00
C SER A 90 -3.22 7.10 -10.51
N ILE A 91 -4.52 7.44 -10.65
CA ILE A 91 -4.95 8.77 -11.13
C ILE A 91 -4.48 9.88 -10.19
N PRO A 92 -4.78 9.88 -8.87
CA PRO A 92 -4.27 10.90 -7.97
C PRO A 92 -2.74 10.87 -7.83
N ILE A 93 -2.09 9.71 -7.99
CA ILE A 93 -0.63 9.62 -8.00
C ILE A 93 -0.04 10.36 -9.18
N LEU A 94 -0.59 10.19 -10.39
CA LEU A 94 -0.18 10.90 -11.59
C LEU A 94 -0.42 12.41 -11.51
N LEU A 95 -1.52 12.81 -10.88
CA LEU A 95 -1.88 14.22 -10.69
C LEU A 95 -1.05 14.90 -9.58
N TYR A 96 -0.37 14.12 -8.73
CA TYR A 96 0.41 14.67 -7.63
C TYR A 96 1.61 15.49 -8.16
N ASN A 97 1.68 16.74 -7.74
CA ASN A 97 2.69 17.70 -8.21
C ASN A 97 4.02 17.67 -7.42
N GLY A 98 4.18 16.75 -6.49
CA GLY A 98 5.36 16.62 -5.63
C GLY A 98 5.48 17.69 -4.54
N LYS A 99 4.55 18.64 -4.47
CA LYS A 99 4.57 19.71 -3.46
C LYS A 99 3.68 19.37 -2.28
N ARG A 100 4.14 19.69 -1.09
CA ARG A 100 3.32 19.57 0.11
C ARG A 100 2.24 20.65 0.07
N GLY A 101 1.00 20.27 0.37
CA GLY A 101 -0.11 21.20 0.52
C GLY A 101 0.17 22.29 1.57
N ALA A 102 -0.41 23.47 1.37
CA ALA A 102 -0.25 24.61 2.27
C ALA A 102 -0.80 24.36 3.68
N VAL A 103 -1.81 23.50 3.80
CA VAL A 103 -2.48 23.17 5.06
C VAL A 103 -2.01 21.80 5.57
N SER A 104 -1.58 21.73 6.84
CA SER A 104 -1.26 20.47 7.49
C SER A 104 -2.54 19.80 7.99
N LEU A 105 -3.03 18.83 7.22
CA LEU A 105 -4.24 18.07 7.53
C LEU A 105 -3.96 16.85 8.43
N LYS A 106 -2.85 16.86 9.18
CA LYS A 106 -2.42 15.73 10.01
C LYS A 106 -3.54 15.22 10.93
N TYR A 107 -4.13 16.12 11.70
CA TYR A 107 -5.21 15.76 12.64
C TYR A 107 -6.51 15.35 11.93
N PHE A 108 -6.78 15.95 10.78
CA PHE A 108 -7.92 15.58 9.95
C PHE A 108 -7.86 14.09 9.52
N PHE A 109 -6.70 13.63 9.07
CA PHE A 109 -6.52 12.22 8.69
C PHE A 109 -6.63 11.26 9.88
N TYR A 110 -6.17 11.66 11.07
CA TYR A 110 -6.34 10.83 12.27
C TYR A 110 -7.80 10.70 12.71
N ILE A 111 -8.62 11.73 12.48
CA ILE A 111 -10.04 11.72 12.83
C ILE A 111 -10.86 11.02 11.77
N ILE A 112 -10.56 11.24 10.48
CA ILE A 112 -11.36 10.67 9.38
C ILE A 112 -11.23 9.15 9.32
N TYR A 113 -10.08 8.59 9.73
CA TYR A 113 -9.88 7.15 9.74
C TYR A 113 -10.87 6.40 10.66
N PRO A 114 -11.01 6.72 11.94
CA PRO A 114 -12.06 6.11 12.76
C PRO A 114 -13.48 6.55 12.34
N ALA A 115 -13.66 7.80 11.91
CA ALA A 115 -14.96 8.33 11.54
C ALA A 115 -15.58 7.61 10.34
N HIS A 116 -14.81 7.35 9.27
CA HIS A 116 -15.35 6.62 8.10
C HIS A 116 -15.72 5.17 8.44
N LEU A 117 -15.00 4.52 9.36
CA LEU A 117 -15.36 3.17 9.82
C LEU A 117 -16.68 3.17 10.58
N LEU A 118 -16.92 4.18 11.44
CA LEU A 118 -18.20 4.35 12.12
C LEU A 118 -19.34 4.59 11.14
N VAL A 119 -19.12 5.44 10.12
CA VAL A 119 -20.11 5.70 9.07
C VAL A 119 -20.44 4.42 8.29
N LEU A 120 -19.42 3.65 7.88
CA LEU A 120 -19.62 2.38 7.18
C LEU A 120 -20.36 1.36 8.06
N TYR A 121 -20.02 1.29 9.34
CA TYR A 121 -20.72 0.44 10.29
C TYR A 121 -22.19 0.85 10.45
N ALA A 122 -22.47 2.14 10.59
CA ALA A 122 -23.83 2.66 10.70
C ALA A 122 -24.66 2.34 9.43
N ILE A 123 -24.07 2.55 8.24
CA ILE A 123 -24.70 2.19 6.95
C ILE A 123 -24.98 0.69 6.90
N HIS A 124 -24.01 -0.15 7.25
CA HIS A 124 -24.20 -1.60 7.28
C HIS A 124 -25.32 -2.01 8.23
N TYR A 125 -25.35 -1.43 9.44
CA TYR A 125 -26.38 -1.71 10.44
C TYR A 125 -27.79 -1.32 9.95
N ILE A 126 -27.93 -0.15 9.32
CA ILE A 126 -29.21 0.33 8.76
C ILE A 126 -29.65 -0.60 7.63
N LEU A 127 -28.75 -0.94 6.71
CA LEU A 127 -29.06 -1.84 5.59
C LEU A 127 -29.44 -3.23 6.06
N ALA A 128 -28.73 -3.78 7.04
CA ALA A 128 -29.05 -5.10 7.61
C ALA A 128 -30.42 -5.13 8.29
N ASN A 129 -30.80 -4.07 9.00
CA ASN A 129 -32.08 -4.04 9.72
C ASN A 129 -33.28 -3.64 8.87
N HIS A 130 -33.06 -2.91 7.77
CA HIS A 130 -34.16 -2.41 6.91
C HIS A 130 -34.35 -3.20 5.61
N LEU A 131 -33.32 -3.84 5.10
CA LEU A 131 -33.35 -4.58 3.82
C LEU A 131 -33.39 -6.10 3.97
N LEU A 132 -33.10 -6.63 5.14
CA LEU A 132 -33.19 -8.06 5.46
C LEU A 132 -34.05 -8.29 6.71
N PRO A 133 -35.39 -8.14 6.61
CA PRO A 133 -36.27 -8.59 7.67
C PRO A 133 -36.39 -10.12 7.62
N PHE A 134 -35.48 -10.82 8.29
CA PHE A 134 -35.62 -12.23 8.64
C PHE A 134 -35.53 -12.39 10.15
#